data_cd4397b0cd504d11f9eef82e821d9b2b
#
_entry.id   cd4397b0cd504d11f9eef82e821d9b2b
#
_cell.length_a   1.000
_cell.length_b   1.000
_cell.length_c   1.000
_cell.angle_alpha   90.00
_cell.angle_beta   90.00
_cell.angle_gamma   90.00
#
_symmetry.space_group_name_H-M   'P 1'
#
loop_
_entity.id
_entity.type
_entity.pdbx_description
1 polymer ?
#
loop_
_entity_poly.entity_id
_entity_poly.type
_entity_poly.pdbx_seq_one_letter_code
_entity_poly.pdbx_strand_id
1 'polypeptide(L)'
;MKSFFIFLWSFFFFLFIGCDKNDSPTAILANLEGQWVLDRVVCFCYFGEAGTENFDDQQLWFSKDQLYPMGPNNDMPNIAPIGKVYDYSISGEILTINQSGKKYTLEISGDTLSLTFVDNEMIADNEISFYFKKGTADPSCIDFSAVIEDGICTMEYAPVCGCNGLSYSNKCMAQSAGVMSWENGECE
;
A
#
# COMPACT_ATOMS: atom_id res chain seq x y z
N MET A 1 27.51 35.42 -66.87
CA MET A 1 27.95 34.91 -65.53
C MET A 1 26.73 35.02 -64.61
N LYS A 2 26.05 33.88 -64.41
CA LYS A 2 24.87 33.81 -63.52
C LYS A 2 25.29 33.08 -62.24
N SER A 3 25.32 33.82 -61.12
CA SER A 3 25.65 33.28 -59.81
C SER A 3 24.41 32.61 -59.23
N PHE A 4 24.53 31.31 -58.88
CA PHE A 4 23.48 30.46 -58.25
C PHE A 4 23.69 30.52 -56.74
N PHE A 5 22.79 31.18 -56.00
CA PHE A 5 22.75 31.11 -54.55
C PHE A 5 21.93 29.89 -54.14
N ILE A 6 22.62 28.93 -53.51
CA ILE A 6 21.99 27.78 -52.90
C ILE A 6 21.67 28.16 -51.44
N PHE A 7 20.37 28.30 -51.14
CA PHE A 7 19.87 28.44 -49.76
C PHE A 7 19.81 27.06 -49.12
N LEU A 8 20.71 26.78 -48.20
CA LEU A 8 20.66 25.61 -47.34
C LEU A 8 19.63 25.87 -46.22
N TRP A 9 18.44 25.30 -46.36
CA TRP A 9 17.40 25.33 -45.30
C TRP A 9 17.71 24.20 -44.33
N SER A 10 18.33 24.56 -43.18
CA SER A 10 18.58 23.66 -42.05
C SER A 10 17.23 23.39 -41.34
N PHE A 11 16.68 22.20 -41.59
CA PHE A 11 15.49 21.69 -40.89
C PHE A 11 15.91 21.24 -39.50
N PHE A 12 15.72 22.12 -38.50
CA PHE A 12 15.94 21.80 -37.09
C PHE A 12 14.75 20.92 -36.63
N PHE A 13 14.95 19.61 -36.66
CA PHE A 13 13.98 18.63 -36.14
C PHE A 13 14.02 18.68 -34.62
N PHE A 14 13.10 19.45 -34.03
CA PHE A 14 12.85 19.40 -32.58
C PHE A 14 12.20 18.06 -32.26
N LEU A 15 12.98 17.11 -31.78
CA LEU A 15 12.46 15.92 -31.11
C LEU A 15 11.82 16.38 -29.80
N PHE A 16 10.50 16.56 -29.82
CA PHE A 16 9.71 16.57 -28.60
C PHE A 16 9.79 15.15 -28.00
N ILE A 17 10.67 14.97 -27.03
CA ILE A 17 10.59 13.83 -26.12
C ILE A 17 9.41 14.16 -25.21
N GLY A 18 8.21 13.77 -25.63
CA GLY A 18 7.04 13.72 -24.74
C GLY A 18 7.35 12.66 -23.69
N CYS A 19 7.48 13.04 -22.41
CA CYS A 19 7.30 12.12 -21.31
C CYS A 19 5.83 11.67 -21.36
N ASP A 20 5.56 10.54 -21.99
CA ASP A 20 4.32 9.82 -21.81
C ASP A 20 4.31 9.26 -20.39
N LYS A 21 3.54 9.88 -19.50
CA LYS A 21 3.09 9.27 -18.26
C LYS A 21 2.03 8.19 -18.56
N ASN A 22 2.39 7.23 -19.38
CA ASN A 22 1.63 6.00 -19.52
C ASN A 22 2.26 4.98 -18.57
N ASP A 23 1.99 5.12 -17.26
CA ASP A 23 2.21 4.04 -16.33
C ASP A 23 1.25 2.93 -16.74
N SER A 24 1.77 1.94 -17.47
CA SER A 24 1.03 0.73 -17.78
C SER A 24 0.49 0.11 -16.48
N PRO A 25 -0.74 -0.41 -16.44
CA PRO A 25 -1.28 -1.09 -15.25
C PRO A 25 -0.31 -2.13 -14.67
N THR A 26 0.50 -2.76 -15.49
CA THR A 26 1.54 -3.71 -15.09
C THR A 26 2.68 -3.06 -14.31
N ALA A 27 3.06 -1.80 -14.62
CA ALA A 27 4.10 -1.07 -13.90
C ALA A 27 3.60 -0.60 -12.53
N ILE A 28 2.34 -0.18 -12.44
CA ILE A 28 1.70 0.19 -11.16
C ILE A 28 1.66 -1.02 -10.24
N LEU A 29 1.22 -2.19 -10.74
CA LEU A 29 1.16 -3.43 -9.96
C LEU A 29 2.54 -3.84 -9.43
N ALA A 30 3.58 -3.82 -10.26
CA ALA A 30 4.94 -4.19 -9.86
C ALA A 30 5.51 -3.26 -8.76
N ASN A 31 5.16 -1.98 -8.80
CA ASN A 31 5.58 -1.02 -7.78
C ASN A 31 4.76 -1.12 -6.49
N LEU A 32 3.52 -1.63 -6.58
CA LEU A 32 2.62 -1.75 -5.44
C LEU A 32 2.96 -2.97 -4.57
N GLU A 33 3.45 -4.08 -5.14
CA GLU A 33 3.74 -5.31 -4.39
C GLU A 33 4.68 -5.10 -3.20
N GLY A 34 4.42 -5.82 -2.11
CA GLY A 34 5.19 -5.83 -0.87
C GLY A 34 4.58 -5.04 0.27
N GLN A 35 5.41 -4.65 1.22
CA GLN A 35 5.03 -3.97 2.45
C GLN A 35 4.90 -2.46 2.27
N TRP A 36 3.84 -1.90 2.85
CA TRP A 36 3.62 -0.46 2.98
C TRP A 36 3.23 -0.14 4.42
N VAL A 37 4.01 0.70 5.08
CA VAL A 37 3.81 1.11 6.48
C VAL A 37 3.08 2.44 6.52
N LEU A 38 2.02 2.54 7.31
CA LEU A 38 1.23 3.77 7.42
C LEU A 38 2.05 4.88 8.08
N ASP A 39 2.22 6.00 7.38
CA ASP A 39 2.96 7.18 7.84
C ASP A 39 2.02 8.23 8.45
N ARG A 40 0.90 8.51 7.79
CA ARG A 40 -0.09 9.47 8.26
C ARG A 40 -1.45 9.28 7.60
N VAL A 41 -2.46 9.78 8.28
CA VAL A 41 -3.83 9.91 7.75
C VAL A 41 -4.21 11.39 7.73
N VAL A 42 -4.81 11.83 6.64
CA VAL A 42 -5.35 13.19 6.50
C VAL A 42 -6.85 13.08 6.28
N CYS A 43 -7.63 13.70 7.16
CA CYS A 43 -9.09 13.76 7.02
C CYS A 43 -9.65 14.98 7.77
N PHE A 44 -10.86 15.37 7.44
CA PHE A 44 -11.68 16.30 8.24
C PHE A 44 -12.45 15.57 9.36
N CYS A 45 -11.94 14.42 9.81
CA CYS A 45 -12.53 13.61 10.85
C CYS A 45 -11.89 13.93 12.21
N TYR A 46 -12.70 13.93 13.26
CA TYR A 46 -12.19 14.08 14.62
C TYR A 46 -11.66 12.71 15.10
N PHE A 47 -10.35 12.56 15.08
CA PHE A 47 -9.67 11.45 15.77
C PHE A 47 -9.24 11.94 17.14
N GLY A 48 -10.08 11.89 18.16
CA GLY A 48 -9.67 12.20 19.53
C GLY A 48 -8.84 13.49 19.70
N GLU A 49 -7.86 13.50 20.58
CA GLU A 49 -6.89 14.60 20.68
C GLU A 49 -5.89 14.50 19.52
N ALA A 50 -5.85 15.53 18.69
CA ALA A 50 -4.99 15.58 17.51
C ALA A 50 -3.52 15.31 17.90
N GLY A 51 -2.93 14.25 17.35
CA GLY A 51 -1.50 13.94 17.46
C GLY A 51 -1.10 12.80 18.40
N THR A 52 -2.05 12.01 18.91
CA THR A 52 -1.75 10.85 19.78
C THR A 52 -1.90 9.49 19.09
N GLU A 53 -2.38 9.45 17.85
CA GLU A 53 -2.49 8.21 17.08
C GLU A 53 -1.11 7.78 16.58
N ASN A 54 -0.58 6.69 17.15
CA ASN A 54 0.61 6.03 16.63
C ASN A 54 0.19 5.04 15.54
N PHE A 55 0.63 5.29 14.31
CA PHE A 55 0.35 4.44 13.14
C PHE A 55 1.54 3.53 12.78
N ASP A 56 2.64 3.58 13.55
CA ASP A 56 3.94 3.00 13.16
C ASP A 56 3.88 1.49 12.89
N ASP A 57 2.90 0.79 13.45
CA ASP A 57 2.76 -0.66 13.31
C ASP A 57 1.63 -1.06 12.34
N GLN A 58 0.96 -0.11 11.69
CA GLN A 58 -0.08 -0.43 10.71
C GLN A 58 0.51 -0.57 9.32
N GLN A 59 0.22 -1.70 8.69
CA GLN A 59 0.81 -2.08 7.42
C GLN A 59 -0.27 -2.53 6.43
N LEU A 60 -0.04 -2.21 5.16
CA LEU A 60 -0.71 -2.87 4.05
C LEU A 60 0.31 -3.71 3.28
N TRP A 61 -0.01 -4.95 3.09
CA TRP A 61 0.75 -5.83 2.23
C TRP A 61 0.00 -6.07 0.94
N PHE A 62 0.70 -5.95 -0.19
CA PHE A 62 0.15 -6.20 -1.51
C PHE A 62 0.89 -7.34 -2.17
N SER A 63 0.12 -8.28 -2.71
CA SER A 63 0.56 -9.21 -3.74
C SER A 63 -0.08 -8.81 -5.08
N LYS A 64 0.04 -9.63 -6.10
CA LYS A 64 -0.43 -9.34 -7.44
C LYS A 64 -1.91 -8.90 -7.52
N ASP A 65 -2.79 -9.49 -6.73
CA ASP A 65 -4.25 -9.30 -6.76
C ASP A 65 -4.90 -9.29 -5.37
N GLN A 66 -4.08 -9.41 -4.31
CA GLN A 66 -4.54 -9.46 -2.93
C GLN A 66 -3.86 -8.40 -2.08
N LEU A 67 -4.60 -7.85 -1.14
CA LEU A 67 -4.09 -6.98 -0.10
C LEU A 67 -4.38 -7.56 1.28
N TYR A 68 -3.46 -7.33 2.21
CA TYR A 68 -3.56 -7.82 3.57
C TYR A 68 -3.21 -6.70 4.56
N PRO A 69 -4.23 -6.14 5.26
CA PRO A 69 -4.01 -5.18 6.33
C PRO A 69 -3.50 -5.90 7.59
N MET A 70 -2.42 -5.40 8.16
CA MET A 70 -1.79 -5.93 9.37
C MET A 70 -1.51 -4.81 10.37
N GLY A 71 -1.51 -5.13 11.67
CA GLY A 71 -1.18 -4.18 12.73
C GLY A 71 -1.74 -4.59 14.08
N PRO A 72 -1.40 -3.86 15.15
CA PRO A 72 -1.84 -4.16 16.51
C PRO A 72 -3.31 -3.82 16.79
N ASN A 73 -3.90 -2.91 16.03
CA ASN A 73 -5.28 -2.48 16.18
C ASN A 73 -6.18 -3.24 15.22
N ASN A 74 -7.39 -3.62 15.68
CA ASN A 74 -8.30 -4.46 14.91
C ASN A 74 -8.87 -3.83 13.65
N ASP A 75 -8.68 -2.53 13.45
CA ASP A 75 -9.21 -1.82 12.29
C ASP A 75 -8.19 -0.83 11.75
N MET A 76 -7.84 -0.97 10.48
CA MET A 76 -7.29 0.14 9.74
C MET A 76 -8.46 1.01 9.31
N PRO A 77 -8.65 2.22 9.91
CA PRO A 77 -9.85 3.02 9.73
C PRO A 77 -10.20 3.17 8.25
N ASN A 78 -11.43 2.82 7.89
CA ASN A 78 -11.97 2.96 6.54
C ASN A 78 -11.31 2.17 5.39
N ILE A 79 -10.20 1.47 5.57
CA ILE A 79 -9.65 0.60 4.52
C ILE A 79 -10.32 -0.77 4.62
N ALA A 80 -9.87 -1.60 5.56
CA ALA A 80 -10.41 -2.94 5.75
C ALA A 80 -10.04 -3.46 7.14
N PRO A 81 -10.83 -4.36 7.75
CA PRO A 81 -10.45 -5.06 8.95
C PRO A 81 -9.09 -5.74 8.83
N ILE A 82 -8.30 -5.65 9.91
CA ILE A 82 -6.97 -6.28 10.01
C ILE A 82 -7.11 -7.80 10.16
N GLY A 83 -6.12 -8.54 9.67
CA GLY A 83 -6.04 -9.99 9.82
C GLY A 83 -6.83 -10.78 8.77
N LYS A 84 -7.33 -10.11 7.73
CA LYS A 84 -8.03 -10.75 6.59
C LYS A 84 -7.39 -10.39 5.27
N VAL A 85 -7.38 -11.34 4.36
CA VAL A 85 -6.92 -11.15 2.99
C VAL A 85 -8.09 -10.72 2.11
N TYR A 86 -7.87 -9.68 1.32
CA TYR A 86 -8.86 -9.10 0.41
C TYR A 86 -8.36 -9.15 -1.01
N ASP A 87 -9.24 -9.51 -1.94
CA ASP A 87 -8.95 -9.34 -3.36
C ASP A 87 -9.16 -7.87 -3.74
N TYR A 88 -8.30 -7.35 -4.60
CA TYR A 88 -8.46 -6.02 -5.16
C TYR A 88 -8.34 -6.02 -6.68
N SER A 89 -8.79 -4.96 -7.28
CA SER A 89 -8.62 -4.69 -8.70
C SER A 89 -8.24 -3.23 -8.91
N ILE A 90 -7.46 -2.97 -9.97
CA ILE A 90 -7.06 -1.61 -10.36
C ILE A 90 -7.60 -1.32 -11.76
N SER A 91 -8.26 -0.17 -11.90
CA SER A 91 -8.72 0.37 -13.18
C SER A 91 -8.32 1.85 -13.29
N GLY A 92 -7.34 2.14 -14.14
CA GLY A 92 -6.68 3.44 -14.14
C GLY A 92 -5.99 3.70 -12.81
N GLU A 93 -6.33 4.81 -12.15
CA GLU A 93 -5.81 5.19 -10.84
C GLU A 93 -6.74 4.75 -9.69
N ILE A 94 -7.76 3.94 -9.96
CA ILE A 94 -8.73 3.50 -8.96
C ILE A 94 -8.42 2.08 -8.52
N LEU A 95 -8.08 1.93 -7.24
CA LEU A 95 -8.04 0.66 -6.52
C LEU A 95 -9.42 0.36 -5.93
N THR A 96 -9.94 -0.82 -6.15
CA THR A 96 -11.22 -1.30 -5.58
C THR A 96 -10.96 -2.53 -4.74
N ILE A 97 -11.39 -2.53 -3.47
CA ILE A 97 -11.41 -3.72 -2.61
C ILE A 97 -12.69 -4.49 -2.95
N ASN A 98 -12.53 -5.65 -3.59
CA ASN A 98 -13.65 -6.36 -4.22
C ASN A 98 -14.74 -6.79 -3.23
N GLN A 99 -14.36 -7.25 -2.02
CA GLN A 99 -15.32 -7.73 -1.01
C GLN A 99 -16.19 -6.61 -0.43
N SER A 100 -15.67 -5.39 -0.30
CA SER A 100 -16.41 -4.26 0.28
C SER A 100 -16.94 -3.28 -0.76
N GLY A 101 -16.40 -3.32 -1.98
CA GLY A 101 -16.69 -2.35 -3.03
C GLY A 101 -16.09 -0.96 -2.77
N LYS A 102 -15.32 -0.77 -1.69
CA LYS A 102 -14.64 0.50 -1.38
C LYS A 102 -13.62 0.82 -2.46
N LYS A 103 -13.57 2.09 -2.84
CA LYS A 103 -12.70 2.59 -3.90
C LYS A 103 -11.76 3.65 -3.36
N TYR A 104 -10.55 3.66 -3.89
CA TYR A 104 -9.50 4.62 -3.53
C TYR A 104 -8.82 5.11 -4.80
N THR A 105 -8.59 6.40 -4.90
CA THR A 105 -7.60 6.92 -5.85
C THR A 105 -6.22 6.51 -5.34
N LEU A 106 -5.45 5.83 -6.19
CA LEU A 106 -4.13 5.30 -5.88
C LEU A 106 -3.07 6.12 -6.60
N GLU A 107 -2.09 6.59 -5.85
CA GLU A 107 -0.91 7.24 -6.41
C GLU A 107 0.35 6.68 -5.75
N ILE A 108 1.37 6.34 -6.55
CA ILE A 108 2.69 5.93 -6.07
C ILE A 108 3.71 6.95 -6.58
N SER A 109 4.44 7.55 -5.65
CA SER A 109 5.51 8.51 -5.94
C SER A 109 6.77 8.15 -5.15
N GLY A 110 7.73 7.50 -5.83
CA GLY A 110 8.92 6.95 -5.17
C GLY A 110 8.51 5.90 -4.14
N ASP A 111 8.93 6.10 -2.90
CA ASP A 111 8.63 5.20 -1.78
C ASP A 111 7.35 5.59 -1.01
N THR A 112 6.51 6.43 -1.59
CA THR A 112 5.24 6.85 -0.98
C THR A 112 4.07 6.31 -1.79
N LEU A 113 3.13 5.64 -1.12
CA LEU A 113 1.81 5.27 -1.62
C LEU A 113 0.77 6.17 -0.96
N SER A 114 -0.10 6.79 -1.75
CA SER A 114 -1.30 7.43 -1.23
C SER A 114 -2.57 6.70 -1.70
N LEU A 115 -3.50 6.52 -0.77
CA LEU A 115 -4.82 5.98 -1.02
C LEU A 115 -5.85 7.01 -0.53
N THR A 116 -6.54 7.66 -1.44
CA THR A 116 -7.61 8.61 -1.10
C THR A 116 -8.96 7.95 -1.33
N PHE A 117 -9.77 7.88 -0.28
CA PHE A 117 -11.08 7.26 -0.34
C PHE A 117 -11.98 8.01 -1.34
N VAL A 118 -12.57 7.28 -2.28
CA VAL A 118 -13.51 7.82 -3.25
C VAL A 118 -14.91 7.68 -2.66
N ASP A 119 -15.39 8.75 -2.05
CA ASP A 119 -16.76 8.84 -1.55
C ASP A 119 -17.71 9.33 -2.65
N ASN A 120 -19.00 9.27 -2.35
CA ASN A 120 -20.05 9.74 -3.25
C ASN A 120 -19.89 11.26 -3.47
N GLU A 121 -19.85 11.71 -4.71
CA GLU A 121 -19.58 13.10 -5.16
C GLU A 121 -20.49 14.18 -4.53
N MET A 122 -21.43 13.83 -3.66
CA MET A 122 -22.38 14.74 -3.04
C MET A 122 -22.01 15.19 -1.62
N ILE A 123 -20.93 14.71 -1.03
CA ILE A 123 -20.49 15.06 0.34
C ILE A 123 -19.02 15.48 0.30
N ALA A 124 -18.76 16.79 0.19
CA ALA A 124 -17.41 17.35 0.06
C ALA A 124 -16.53 17.25 1.32
N ASP A 125 -17.01 16.68 2.42
CA ASP A 125 -16.39 16.83 3.74
C ASP A 125 -15.75 15.54 4.27
N ASN A 126 -15.68 14.45 3.49
CA ASN A 126 -15.22 13.13 3.96
C ASN A 126 -14.02 12.59 3.17
N GLU A 127 -13.19 13.44 2.58
CA GLU A 127 -11.95 12.97 1.96
C GLU A 127 -10.99 12.46 3.03
N ILE A 128 -10.78 11.14 3.07
CA ILE A 128 -9.76 10.51 3.90
C ILE A 128 -8.64 10.06 2.98
N SER A 129 -7.44 10.54 3.24
CA SER A 129 -6.23 10.15 2.52
C SER A 129 -5.26 9.46 3.47
N PHE A 130 -4.83 8.27 3.08
CA PHE A 130 -3.83 7.46 3.76
C PHE A 130 -2.51 7.58 3.01
N TYR A 131 -1.44 7.86 3.73
CA TYR A 131 -0.09 7.93 3.19
C TYR A 131 0.77 6.86 3.83
N PHE A 132 1.37 6.03 2.99
CA PHE A 132 2.22 4.93 3.40
C PHE A 132 3.62 5.14 2.87
N LYS A 133 4.60 4.61 3.60
CA LYS A 133 5.99 4.47 3.14
C LYS A 133 6.25 3.02 2.76
N LYS A 134 7.04 2.83 1.71
CA LYS A 134 7.49 1.50 1.31
C LYS A 134 8.27 0.88 2.47
N GLY A 135 7.85 -0.30 2.89
CA GLY A 135 8.56 -1.07 3.91
C GLY A 135 9.81 -1.73 3.35
N THR A 136 10.65 -2.21 4.26
CA THR A 136 11.94 -2.85 3.93
C THR A 136 11.88 -4.38 4.02
N ALA A 137 10.76 -4.94 4.47
CA ALA A 137 10.61 -6.38 4.59
C ALA A 137 10.58 -7.06 3.21
N ASP A 138 11.17 -8.25 3.15
CA ASP A 138 11.15 -9.07 1.94
C ASP A 138 9.69 -9.43 1.58
N PRO A 139 9.26 -9.30 0.33
CA PRO A 139 7.90 -9.68 -0.09
C PRO A 139 7.53 -11.14 0.23
N SER A 140 8.51 -12.05 0.34
CA SER A 140 8.28 -13.43 0.75
C SER A 140 8.07 -13.63 2.25
N CYS A 141 8.14 -12.57 3.05
CA CYS A 141 7.88 -12.61 4.49
C CYS A 141 6.45 -13.04 4.82
N ILE A 142 5.50 -12.71 3.97
CA ILE A 142 4.08 -13.06 4.15
C ILE A 142 3.61 -14.00 3.05
N ASP A 143 3.12 -15.17 3.46
CA ASP A 143 2.37 -16.08 2.60
C ASP A 143 0.86 -15.86 2.80
N PHE A 144 0.23 -15.16 1.86
CA PHE A 144 -1.20 -14.86 1.90
C PHE A 144 -2.07 -16.13 1.92
N SER A 145 -1.59 -17.23 1.34
CA SER A 145 -2.31 -18.51 1.33
C SER A 145 -2.25 -19.26 2.67
N ALA A 146 -1.30 -18.89 3.53
CA ALA A 146 -1.13 -19.45 4.87
C ALA A 146 -1.89 -18.68 5.95
N VAL A 147 -2.52 -17.54 5.61
CA VAL A 147 -3.31 -16.75 6.56
C VAL A 147 -4.52 -17.56 7.02
N ILE A 148 -4.66 -17.71 8.33
CA ILE A 148 -5.80 -18.37 8.97
C ILE A 148 -6.61 -17.30 9.68
N GLU A 149 -7.70 -16.85 9.04
CA GLU A 149 -8.63 -15.92 9.65
C GLU A 149 -9.25 -16.55 10.91
N ASP A 150 -9.30 -15.81 11.99
CA ASP A 150 -9.82 -16.26 13.29
C ASP A 150 -9.12 -17.54 13.83
N GLY A 151 -7.83 -17.71 13.51
CA GLY A 151 -7.01 -18.85 13.93
C GLY A 151 -6.97 -18.99 15.46
N ILE A 152 -7.24 -20.20 15.96
CA ILE A 152 -7.19 -20.48 17.40
C ILE A 152 -5.75 -20.83 17.79
N CYS A 153 -5.15 -19.94 18.59
CA CYS A 153 -3.83 -20.14 19.19
C CYS A 153 -3.91 -20.27 20.71
N THR A 154 -2.88 -20.86 21.30
CA THR A 154 -2.72 -20.86 22.76
C THR A 154 -2.52 -19.44 23.28
N MET A 155 -2.97 -19.19 24.50
CA MET A 155 -2.80 -17.89 25.16
C MET A 155 -1.41 -17.76 25.84
N GLU A 156 -0.48 -18.62 25.51
CA GLU A 156 0.90 -18.55 25.99
C GLU A 156 1.54 -17.26 25.50
N TYR A 157 2.18 -16.52 26.39
CA TYR A 157 2.97 -15.36 26.06
C TYR A 157 4.44 -15.76 25.91
N ALA A 158 4.82 -16.02 24.69
CA ALA A 158 6.19 -16.33 24.25
C ALA A 158 6.48 -15.53 22.99
N PRO A 159 6.71 -14.20 23.13
CA PRO A 159 6.67 -13.27 22.01
C PRO A 159 7.73 -13.57 20.97
N VAL A 160 7.38 -13.28 19.72
CA VAL A 160 8.25 -13.37 18.57
C VAL A 160 8.14 -12.11 17.71
N CYS A 161 9.26 -11.67 17.14
CA CYS A 161 9.32 -10.61 16.17
C CYS A 161 9.26 -11.20 14.77
N GLY A 162 8.22 -10.93 14.02
CA GLY A 162 8.06 -11.38 12.64
C GLY A 162 9.00 -10.65 11.69
N CYS A 163 9.31 -11.28 10.56
CA CYS A 163 10.08 -10.66 9.46
C CYS A 163 9.43 -9.39 8.90
N ASN A 164 8.14 -9.18 9.18
CA ASN A 164 7.40 -7.97 8.84
C ASN A 164 7.58 -6.82 9.85
N GLY A 165 8.37 -7.03 10.91
CA GLY A 165 8.62 -6.04 11.95
C GLY A 165 7.50 -5.92 12.99
N LEU A 166 6.51 -6.83 13.02
CA LEU A 166 5.46 -6.85 14.03
C LEU A 166 5.75 -7.88 15.11
N SER A 167 5.45 -7.50 16.38
CA SER A 167 5.51 -8.42 17.51
C SER A 167 4.22 -9.22 17.62
N TYR A 168 4.37 -10.53 17.80
CA TYR A 168 3.28 -11.48 18.01
C TYR A 168 3.41 -12.10 19.39
N SER A 169 2.27 -12.35 20.07
CA SER A 169 2.25 -12.92 21.40
C SER A 169 2.94 -14.30 21.48
N ASN A 170 2.94 -15.05 20.38
CA ASN A 170 3.64 -16.30 20.23
C ASN A 170 3.76 -16.70 18.74
N LYS A 171 4.55 -17.72 18.47
CA LYS A 171 4.77 -18.23 17.12
C LYS A 171 3.51 -18.70 16.39
N CYS A 172 2.50 -19.22 17.13
CA CYS A 172 1.23 -19.63 16.54
C CYS A 172 0.50 -18.43 15.93
N MET A 173 0.48 -17.30 16.64
CA MET A 173 -0.13 -16.05 16.15
C MET A 173 0.61 -15.53 14.91
N ALA A 174 1.95 -15.58 14.90
CA ALA A 174 2.73 -15.21 13.73
C ALA A 174 2.42 -16.11 12.53
N GLN A 175 2.38 -17.43 12.72
CA GLN A 175 2.03 -18.41 11.69
C GLN A 175 0.61 -18.20 11.16
N SER A 176 -0.37 -17.97 12.04
CA SER A 176 -1.76 -17.72 11.63
C SER A 176 -1.89 -16.42 10.82
N ALA A 177 -1.00 -15.45 11.06
CA ALA A 177 -0.91 -14.24 10.26
C ALA A 177 -0.12 -14.41 8.94
N GLY A 178 0.24 -15.65 8.56
CA GLY A 178 0.96 -15.93 7.33
C GLY A 178 2.45 -15.54 7.36
N VAL A 179 3.00 -15.20 8.54
CA VAL A 179 4.42 -14.83 8.69
C VAL A 179 5.31 -16.05 8.51
N MET A 180 6.27 -15.97 7.61
CA MET A 180 7.10 -17.11 7.21
C MET A 180 8.35 -17.28 8.06
N SER A 181 8.83 -16.22 8.72
CA SER A 181 9.99 -16.28 9.60
C SER A 181 9.88 -15.26 10.74
N TRP A 182 10.49 -15.61 11.89
CA TRP A 182 10.50 -14.76 13.08
C TRP A 182 11.72 -15.04 13.95
N GLU A 183 12.02 -14.11 14.82
CA GLU A 183 13.00 -14.22 15.89
C GLU A 183 12.29 -14.26 17.26
N ASN A 184 12.94 -14.86 18.28
CA ASN A 184 12.37 -14.89 19.62
C ASN A 184 12.50 -13.51 20.28
N GLY A 185 11.45 -13.06 20.94
CA GLY A 185 11.36 -11.76 21.60
C GLY A 185 10.45 -10.81 20.85
N GLU A 186 10.17 -9.66 21.46
CA GLU A 186 9.46 -8.57 20.82
C GLU A 186 10.37 -7.86 19.81
N CYS A 187 9.77 -7.20 18.80
CA CYS A 187 10.51 -6.29 17.93
C CYS A 187 10.97 -5.06 18.71
N GLU A 188 12.15 -4.52 18.36
CA GLU A 188 12.72 -3.29 18.95
C GLU A 188 12.07 -2.03 18.40
#